data_089b91c6d3dfa13c6947d1e50641ac29
#
_entry.id   089b91c6d3dfa13c6947d1e50641ac29
#
_cell.length_a   1.000
_cell.length_b   1.000
_cell.length_c   1.000
_cell.angle_alpha   90.00
_cell.angle_beta   90.00
_cell.angle_gamma   90.00
#
_symmetry.space_group_name_H-M   'P 1'
#
loop_
_entity.id
_entity.type
_entity.pdbx_description
1 polymer ?
#
loop_
_entity_poly.entity_id
_entity_poly.type
_entity_poly.pdbx_seq_one_letter_code
_entity_poly.pdbx_strand_id
1 'polypeptide(L)'
;MPKKVIVKEKKAKEEIVAEVLKEELAEQSESVMTIEDLPGIGPRGAEKLRAAGYDDMMSIAASSSGELAAVCEIGDATAEKIIAAARAKLDMGFKTAAEVLEKREEIGKISTGSESLNNLLGGGIETQTITEFYGAFASGKSQIGFQAAVNVQLPKEKGGLNGACLFIDTEATFRPERIREIAEARGLDPKKVLQNIYVARAFNSDHQVVLVDKAKDIIKEKNIKLVVIDSLTAHFRADYTGRGELAPRQQKLNRHIHSLQRLADVFNVAVIMTNQVMANPGLMFGDPTTAIGGHIVAHASGVRIYLRKSKGDTRIARLIDSSYLPEGEAVFHLGPKGISD
;
A
#
# COMPACT_ATOMS: atom_id res chain seq x y z
N MET A 1 5.64 -53.12 32.60
CA MET A 1 5.16 -53.11 31.20
C MET A 1 4.18 -51.97 30.86
N PRO A 2 4.40 -50.68 31.20
CA PRO A 2 3.52 -49.63 30.71
C PRO A 2 4.14 -48.69 29.67
N LYS A 3 5.46 -48.70 29.42
CA LYS A 3 6.09 -47.73 28.49
C LYS A 3 5.85 -48.00 26.98
N LYS A 4 5.56 -49.24 26.58
CA LYS A 4 5.31 -49.61 25.16
C LYS A 4 3.91 -49.22 24.65
N VAL A 5 2.91 -49.12 25.53
CA VAL A 5 1.53 -48.76 25.17
C VAL A 5 1.43 -47.26 24.92
N ILE A 6 2.05 -46.44 25.77
CA ILE A 6 2.03 -44.94 25.64
C ILE A 6 2.73 -44.46 24.37
N VAL A 7 3.79 -45.15 23.92
CA VAL A 7 4.51 -44.79 22.67
C VAL A 7 3.70 -45.16 21.42
N LYS A 8 2.88 -46.23 21.47
CA LYS A 8 1.99 -46.58 20.36
C LYS A 8 0.81 -45.64 20.23
N GLU A 9 0.21 -45.20 21.35
CA GLU A 9 -0.88 -44.19 21.31
C GLU A 9 -0.40 -42.82 20.87
N LYS A 10 0.84 -42.43 21.20
CA LYS A 10 1.42 -41.17 20.75
C LYS A 10 1.70 -41.17 19.24
N LYS A 11 2.23 -42.28 18.70
CA LYS A 11 2.43 -42.45 17.25
C LYS A 11 1.11 -42.46 16.45
N ALA A 12 0.09 -43.16 16.97
CA ALA A 12 -1.22 -43.19 16.33
C ALA A 12 -1.90 -41.80 16.31
N LYS A 13 -1.73 -41.00 17.38
CA LYS A 13 -2.22 -39.61 17.38
C LYS A 13 -1.44 -38.69 16.42
N GLU A 14 -0.13 -38.87 16.31
CA GLU A 14 0.70 -38.10 15.36
C GLU A 14 0.38 -38.48 13.90
N GLU A 15 0.07 -39.76 13.63
CA GLU A 15 -0.36 -40.21 12.30
C GLU A 15 -1.76 -39.67 11.93
N ILE A 16 -2.72 -39.65 12.86
CA ILE A 16 -4.05 -39.11 12.67
C ILE A 16 -3.98 -37.55 12.44
N VAL A 17 -3.17 -36.85 13.21
CA VAL A 17 -2.95 -35.39 13.03
C VAL A 17 -2.27 -35.08 11.69
N ALA A 18 -1.33 -35.93 11.26
CA ALA A 18 -0.68 -35.78 9.96
C ALA A 18 -1.62 -36.10 8.78
N GLU A 19 -2.59 -37.01 8.98
CA GLU A 19 -3.59 -37.37 7.98
C GLU A 19 -4.68 -36.29 7.89
N VAL A 20 -5.16 -35.74 9.00
CA VAL A 20 -6.10 -34.64 9.07
C VAL A 20 -5.46 -33.34 8.49
N LEU A 21 -4.20 -33.06 8.80
CA LEU A 21 -3.45 -31.95 8.19
C LEU A 21 -3.23 -32.13 6.68
N LYS A 22 -3.09 -33.38 6.20
CA LYS A 22 -3.03 -33.70 4.78
C LYS A 22 -4.39 -33.55 4.08
N GLU A 23 -5.47 -33.92 4.74
CA GLU A 23 -6.83 -33.72 4.23
C GLU A 23 -7.20 -32.23 4.26
N GLU A 24 -6.89 -31.47 5.31
CA GLU A 24 -7.08 -30.01 5.35
C GLU A 24 -6.21 -29.28 4.32
N LEU A 25 -4.96 -29.73 4.08
CA LEU A 25 -4.11 -29.20 3.01
C LEU A 25 -4.58 -29.64 1.62
N ALA A 26 -5.25 -30.78 1.49
CA ALA A 26 -5.83 -31.24 0.24
C ALA A 26 -7.19 -30.55 -0.05
N GLU A 27 -8.00 -30.26 0.96
CA GLU A 27 -9.21 -29.44 0.84
C GLU A 27 -8.88 -27.95 0.60
N GLN A 28 -7.78 -27.42 1.14
CA GLN A 28 -7.24 -26.09 0.78
C GLN A 28 -6.55 -26.08 -0.59
N SER A 29 -6.28 -27.22 -1.19
CA SER A 29 -5.90 -27.38 -2.61
C SER A 29 -7.12 -27.51 -3.54
N GLU A 30 -8.30 -27.01 -3.15
CA GLU A 30 -9.34 -26.69 -4.12
C GLU A 30 -8.73 -25.76 -5.15
N SER A 31 -8.40 -26.33 -6.28
CA SER A 31 -7.85 -25.78 -7.52
C SER A 31 -7.53 -24.29 -7.42
N VAL A 32 -6.29 -23.96 -7.13
CA VAL A 32 -5.77 -22.61 -7.41
C VAL A 32 -6.07 -22.34 -8.87
N MET A 33 -7.18 -21.65 -9.13
CA MET A 33 -7.60 -21.29 -10.48
C MET A 33 -6.49 -20.47 -11.11
N THR A 34 -5.96 -20.98 -12.21
CA THR A 34 -4.86 -20.38 -12.94
C THR A 34 -5.39 -19.52 -14.08
N ILE A 35 -4.56 -18.65 -14.62
CA ILE A 35 -4.88 -17.80 -15.77
C ILE A 35 -5.29 -18.64 -16.97
N GLU A 36 -4.75 -19.85 -17.10
CA GLU A 36 -5.05 -20.82 -18.15
C GLU A 36 -6.52 -21.30 -18.14
N ASP A 37 -7.20 -21.19 -16.99
CA ASP A 37 -8.61 -21.57 -16.85
C ASP A 37 -9.58 -20.54 -17.44
N LEU A 38 -9.07 -19.40 -17.94
CA LEU A 38 -9.88 -18.37 -18.57
C LEU A 38 -10.20 -18.71 -20.03
N PRO A 39 -11.45 -18.47 -20.47
CA PRO A 39 -11.88 -18.78 -21.81
C PRO A 39 -11.09 -17.98 -22.86
N GLY A 40 -10.49 -18.70 -23.83
CA GLY A 40 -9.71 -18.08 -24.90
C GLY A 40 -8.27 -17.74 -24.56
N ILE A 41 -7.81 -18.06 -23.37
CA ILE A 41 -6.40 -17.97 -22.98
C ILE A 41 -5.78 -19.37 -23.05
N GLY A 42 -4.99 -19.61 -24.10
CA GLY A 42 -4.14 -20.79 -24.16
C GLY A 42 -2.78 -20.54 -23.47
N PRO A 43 -1.88 -21.54 -23.41
CA PRO A 43 -0.58 -21.44 -22.74
C PRO A 43 0.25 -20.21 -23.18
N ARG A 44 0.26 -19.89 -24.49
CA ARG A 44 0.94 -18.72 -25.04
C ARG A 44 0.32 -17.38 -24.59
N GLY A 45 -1.01 -17.35 -24.44
CA GLY A 45 -1.72 -16.18 -23.93
C GLY A 45 -1.41 -15.95 -22.46
N ALA A 46 -1.37 -17.02 -21.67
CA ALA A 46 -1.01 -16.96 -20.27
C ALA A 46 0.44 -16.50 -20.05
N GLU A 47 1.38 -16.96 -20.89
CA GLU A 47 2.77 -16.45 -20.86
C GLU A 47 2.85 -14.94 -21.15
N LYS A 48 2.13 -14.46 -22.18
CA LYS A 48 2.07 -13.02 -22.52
C LYS A 48 1.47 -12.21 -21.37
N LEU A 49 0.41 -12.70 -20.74
CA LEU A 49 -0.20 -12.07 -19.59
C LEU A 49 0.78 -11.98 -18.41
N ARG A 50 1.47 -13.08 -18.07
CA ARG A 50 2.47 -13.07 -17.02
C ARG A 50 3.64 -12.14 -17.34
N ALA A 51 4.14 -12.16 -18.56
CA ALA A 51 5.21 -11.25 -19.01
C ALA A 51 4.81 -9.77 -18.89
N ALA A 52 3.52 -9.47 -18.93
CA ALA A 52 2.97 -8.13 -18.76
C ALA A 52 2.50 -7.83 -17.32
N GLY A 53 2.81 -8.72 -16.36
CA GLY A 53 2.49 -8.53 -14.94
C GLY A 53 1.05 -8.91 -14.54
N TYR A 54 0.35 -9.70 -15.37
CA TYR A 54 -0.93 -10.31 -15.03
C TYR A 54 -0.70 -11.74 -14.52
N ASP A 55 -0.25 -11.87 -13.27
CA ASP A 55 0.15 -13.17 -12.71
C ASP A 55 -1.01 -13.94 -12.07
N ASP A 56 -2.16 -13.29 -11.87
CA ASP A 56 -3.31 -13.86 -11.20
C ASP A 56 -4.65 -13.37 -11.79
N MET A 57 -5.73 -14.08 -11.45
CA MET A 57 -7.09 -13.75 -11.85
C MET A 57 -7.52 -12.34 -11.44
N MET A 58 -7.07 -11.85 -10.27
CA MET A 58 -7.47 -10.55 -9.75
C MET A 58 -6.87 -9.42 -10.59
N SER A 59 -5.62 -9.54 -11.01
CA SER A 59 -4.97 -8.55 -11.87
C SER A 59 -5.68 -8.44 -13.23
N ILE A 60 -6.16 -9.55 -13.80
CA ILE A 60 -6.94 -9.58 -15.03
C ILE A 60 -8.34 -8.99 -14.81
N ALA A 61 -9.02 -9.38 -13.73
CA ALA A 61 -10.37 -8.89 -13.42
C ALA A 61 -10.40 -7.38 -13.16
N ALA A 62 -9.30 -6.82 -12.63
CA ALA A 62 -9.14 -5.40 -12.35
C ALA A 62 -8.63 -4.58 -13.55
N SER A 63 -8.24 -5.22 -14.68
CA SER A 63 -7.73 -4.52 -15.86
C SER A 63 -8.86 -3.88 -16.68
N SER A 64 -8.48 -2.95 -17.57
CA SER A 64 -9.37 -2.46 -18.63
C SER A 64 -9.28 -3.34 -19.86
N SER A 65 -10.36 -3.38 -20.68
CA SER A 65 -10.37 -4.15 -21.93
C SER A 65 -9.28 -3.71 -22.89
N GLY A 66 -9.05 -2.41 -23.03
CA GLY A 66 -8.01 -1.87 -23.91
C GLY A 66 -6.59 -2.23 -23.46
N GLU A 67 -6.28 -2.22 -22.15
CA GLU A 67 -4.98 -2.66 -21.63
C GLU A 67 -4.75 -4.14 -21.91
N LEU A 68 -5.75 -4.99 -21.61
CA LEU A 68 -5.65 -6.42 -21.82
C LEU A 68 -5.56 -6.79 -23.31
N ALA A 69 -6.32 -6.10 -24.15
CA ALA A 69 -6.31 -6.29 -25.60
C ALA A 69 -4.93 -5.98 -26.20
N ALA A 70 -4.32 -4.87 -25.79
CA ALA A 70 -3.00 -4.46 -26.25
C ALA A 70 -1.89 -5.44 -25.84
N VAL A 71 -1.94 -5.95 -24.61
CA VAL A 71 -0.96 -6.90 -24.07
C VAL A 71 -1.05 -8.27 -24.74
N CYS A 72 -2.27 -8.79 -24.88
CA CYS A 72 -2.49 -10.11 -25.45
C CYS A 72 -2.53 -10.12 -26.99
N GLU A 73 -2.51 -8.94 -27.63
CA GLU A 73 -2.72 -8.79 -29.08
C GLU A 73 -4.06 -9.40 -29.54
N ILE A 74 -5.13 -9.18 -28.76
CA ILE A 74 -6.49 -9.67 -29.02
C ILE A 74 -7.45 -8.49 -29.22
N GLY A 75 -8.60 -8.76 -29.79
CA GLY A 75 -9.64 -7.74 -29.94
C GLY A 75 -10.31 -7.39 -28.60
N ASP A 76 -10.78 -6.14 -28.46
CA ASP A 76 -11.43 -5.62 -27.24
C ASP A 76 -12.57 -6.50 -26.77
N ALA A 77 -13.40 -7.01 -27.67
CA ALA A 77 -14.53 -7.92 -27.35
C ALA A 77 -14.05 -9.26 -26.72
N THR A 78 -12.86 -9.73 -27.09
CA THR A 78 -12.24 -10.93 -26.48
C THR A 78 -11.69 -10.59 -25.11
N ALA A 79 -11.02 -9.46 -24.97
CA ALA A 79 -10.51 -8.95 -23.68
C ALA A 79 -11.67 -8.76 -22.67
N GLU A 80 -12.79 -8.19 -23.09
CA GLU A 80 -13.99 -8.05 -22.25
C GLU A 80 -14.53 -9.40 -21.76
N LYS A 81 -14.60 -10.42 -22.63
CA LYS A 81 -15.03 -11.78 -22.24
C LYS A 81 -14.07 -12.41 -21.21
N ILE A 82 -12.77 -12.24 -21.39
CA ILE A 82 -11.75 -12.74 -20.46
C ILE A 82 -11.89 -12.07 -19.10
N ILE A 83 -12.02 -10.73 -19.07
CA ILE A 83 -12.22 -9.96 -17.86
C ILE A 83 -13.53 -10.35 -17.16
N ALA A 84 -14.63 -10.49 -17.92
CA ALA A 84 -15.91 -10.92 -17.37
C ALA A 84 -15.83 -12.33 -16.76
N ALA A 85 -15.13 -13.26 -17.42
CA ALA A 85 -14.91 -14.60 -16.88
C ALA A 85 -14.06 -14.60 -15.62
N ALA A 86 -12.98 -13.79 -15.57
CA ALA A 86 -12.16 -13.62 -14.38
C ALA A 86 -12.98 -13.05 -13.21
N ARG A 87 -13.80 -12.03 -13.46
CA ARG A 87 -14.71 -11.43 -12.46
C ARG A 87 -15.74 -12.41 -11.94
N ALA A 88 -16.34 -13.22 -12.83
CA ALA A 88 -17.31 -14.24 -12.46
C ALA A 88 -16.71 -15.34 -11.58
N LYS A 89 -15.48 -15.78 -11.92
CA LYS A 89 -14.75 -16.80 -11.16
C LYS A 89 -14.26 -16.29 -9.79
N LEU A 90 -13.96 -14.99 -9.67
CA LEU A 90 -13.54 -14.37 -8.40
C LEU A 90 -14.71 -13.94 -7.52
N ASP A 91 -15.97 -14.25 -7.93
CA ASP A 91 -17.16 -13.79 -7.21
C ASP A 91 -17.12 -12.29 -6.90
N MET A 92 -16.75 -11.49 -7.91
CA MET A 92 -16.70 -10.02 -7.83
C MET A 92 -18.10 -9.38 -7.97
N GLY A 93 -19.13 -10.09 -7.52
CA GLY A 93 -20.52 -9.65 -7.53
C GLY A 93 -20.86 -8.76 -6.34
N PHE A 94 -22.17 -8.57 -6.14
CA PHE A 94 -22.66 -7.87 -4.95
C PHE A 94 -22.42 -8.71 -3.70
N LYS A 95 -21.90 -8.06 -2.65
CA LYS A 95 -21.71 -8.63 -1.32
C LYS A 95 -22.57 -7.89 -0.33
N THR A 96 -23.01 -8.59 0.69
CA THR A 96 -23.67 -7.94 1.82
C THR A 96 -22.67 -7.10 2.62
N ALA A 97 -23.18 -6.09 3.33
CA ALA A 97 -22.32 -5.29 4.21
C ALA A 97 -21.65 -6.15 5.31
N ALA A 98 -22.29 -7.25 5.74
CA ALA A 98 -21.70 -8.21 6.69
C ALA A 98 -20.46 -8.91 6.11
N GLU A 99 -20.57 -9.46 4.89
CA GLU A 99 -19.43 -10.08 4.20
C GLU A 99 -18.28 -9.09 3.93
N VAL A 100 -18.62 -7.82 3.65
CA VAL A 100 -17.61 -6.76 3.51
C VAL A 100 -16.94 -6.48 4.86
N LEU A 101 -17.70 -6.46 5.97
CA LEU A 101 -17.16 -6.27 7.31
C LEU A 101 -16.18 -7.41 7.70
N GLU A 102 -16.56 -8.66 7.46
CA GLU A 102 -15.67 -9.82 7.69
C GLU A 102 -14.37 -9.70 6.89
N LYS A 103 -14.43 -9.31 5.62
CA LYS A 103 -13.21 -9.07 4.81
C LYS A 103 -12.33 -7.94 5.36
N ARG A 104 -12.93 -6.94 6.02
CA ARG A 104 -12.17 -5.86 6.64
C ARG A 104 -11.37 -6.30 7.87
N GLU A 105 -11.62 -7.48 8.43
CA GLU A 105 -10.77 -8.09 9.47
C GLU A 105 -9.37 -8.44 8.98
N GLU A 106 -9.20 -8.63 7.66
CA GLU A 106 -7.89 -8.84 7.03
C GLU A 106 -7.05 -7.56 6.92
N ILE A 107 -7.67 -6.38 7.13
CA ILE A 107 -6.97 -5.10 7.06
C ILE A 107 -5.96 -4.99 8.19
N GLY A 108 -4.71 -4.85 7.80
CA GLY A 108 -3.62 -4.57 8.73
C GLY A 108 -3.51 -3.09 9.06
N LYS A 109 -2.99 -2.78 10.23
CA LYS A 109 -2.71 -1.40 10.65
C LYS A 109 -1.26 -1.27 11.09
N ILE A 110 -0.58 -0.25 10.58
CA ILE A 110 0.82 0.05 10.92
C ILE A 110 0.83 1.21 11.89
N SER A 111 1.42 1.01 13.07
CA SER A 111 1.59 2.07 14.07
C SER A 111 2.49 3.18 13.54
N THR A 112 2.11 4.42 13.79
CA THR A 112 2.91 5.61 13.50
C THR A 112 4.03 5.84 14.51
N GLY A 113 3.94 5.20 15.68
CA GLY A 113 4.85 5.40 16.80
C GLY A 113 4.36 6.40 17.86
N SER A 114 3.26 7.11 17.60
CA SER A 114 2.52 7.94 18.53
C SER A 114 1.12 7.37 18.73
N GLU A 115 0.68 7.22 19.96
CA GLU A 115 -0.66 6.73 20.28
C GLU A 115 -1.73 7.74 19.87
N SER A 116 -1.47 9.04 20.12
CA SER A 116 -2.36 10.11 19.70
C SER A 116 -2.60 10.12 18.19
N LEU A 117 -1.53 9.94 17.39
CA LEU A 117 -1.65 9.89 15.93
C LEU A 117 -2.31 8.57 15.46
N ASN A 118 -2.03 7.45 16.11
CA ASN A 118 -2.71 6.19 15.84
C ASN A 118 -4.22 6.30 16.10
N ASN A 119 -4.62 6.91 17.22
CA ASN A 119 -6.04 7.11 17.54
C ASN A 119 -6.74 8.00 16.50
N LEU A 120 -6.08 9.06 16.03
CA LEU A 120 -6.61 9.91 14.95
C LEU A 120 -6.82 9.11 13.65
N LEU A 121 -5.97 8.11 13.40
CA LEU A 121 -6.03 7.21 12.23
C LEU A 121 -6.88 5.93 12.48
N GLY A 122 -7.63 5.87 13.57
CA GLY A 122 -8.45 4.69 13.89
C GLY A 122 -7.63 3.43 14.22
N GLY A 123 -6.41 3.59 14.74
CA GLY A 123 -5.51 2.52 15.17
C GLY A 123 -4.19 2.45 14.40
N GLY A 124 -4.00 3.27 13.38
CA GLY A 124 -2.77 3.32 12.57
C GLY A 124 -3.03 3.46 11.07
N ILE A 125 -1.98 3.32 10.28
CA ILE A 125 -2.05 3.40 8.81
C ILE A 125 -2.59 2.08 8.27
N GLU A 126 -3.74 2.10 7.62
CA GLU A 126 -4.44 0.90 7.12
C GLU A 126 -3.84 0.38 5.81
N THR A 127 -3.84 -0.95 5.65
CA THR A 127 -3.67 -1.59 4.33
C THR A 127 -4.93 -1.39 3.47
N GLN A 128 -4.86 -1.66 2.17
CA GLN A 128 -5.92 -1.45 1.19
C GLN A 128 -6.37 0.02 1.07
N THR A 129 -5.57 0.94 1.60
CA THR A 129 -5.90 2.37 1.66
C THR A 129 -4.69 3.22 1.32
N ILE A 130 -4.95 4.34 0.65
CA ILE A 130 -3.97 5.40 0.46
C ILE A 130 -4.14 6.42 1.58
N THR A 131 -3.10 6.62 2.39
CA THR A 131 -3.03 7.68 3.40
C THR A 131 -2.14 8.81 2.88
N GLU A 132 -2.71 10.00 2.68
CA GLU A 132 -1.97 11.20 2.28
C GLU A 132 -1.55 12.01 3.51
N PHE A 133 -0.26 12.25 3.64
CA PHE A 133 0.30 13.23 4.58
C PHE A 133 0.79 14.45 3.82
N TYR A 134 0.17 15.60 4.00
CA TYR A 134 0.57 16.83 3.32
C TYR A 134 0.82 17.98 4.30
N GLY A 135 1.61 18.94 3.89
CA GLY A 135 1.96 20.09 4.72
C GLY A 135 3.20 20.83 4.22
N ALA A 136 3.53 21.91 4.88
CA ALA A 136 4.69 22.73 4.58
C ALA A 136 6.02 21.98 4.75
N PHE A 137 7.11 22.59 4.30
CA PHE A 137 8.45 22.07 4.54
C PHE A 137 8.70 21.86 6.05
N ALA A 138 9.42 20.80 6.41
CA ALA A 138 9.73 20.41 7.78
C ALA A 138 8.51 20.09 8.68
N SER A 139 7.31 19.86 8.12
CA SER A 139 6.13 19.43 8.89
C SER A 139 6.18 17.99 9.39
N GLY A 140 7.11 17.16 8.89
CA GLY A 140 7.31 15.79 9.35
C GLY A 140 6.88 14.70 8.38
N LYS A 141 6.44 15.02 7.17
CA LYS A 141 5.94 14.07 6.16
C LYS A 141 6.87 12.88 5.93
N SER A 142 8.11 13.14 5.52
CA SER A 142 9.13 12.10 5.27
C SER A 142 9.45 11.30 6.53
N GLN A 143 9.43 11.95 7.71
CA GLN A 143 9.68 11.28 8.99
C GLN A 143 8.60 10.26 9.33
N ILE A 144 7.33 10.52 8.99
CA ILE A 144 6.25 9.53 9.11
C ILE A 144 6.51 8.35 8.17
N GLY A 145 6.92 8.61 6.93
CA GLY A 145 7.29 7.54 5.99
C GLY A 145 8.44 6.66 6.51
N PHE A 146 9.49 7.28 7.07
CA PHE A 146 10.62 6.55 7.65
C PHE A 146 10.21 5.73 8.88
N GLN A 147 9.41 6.33 9.77
CA GLN A 147 8.90 5.63 10.95
C GLN A 147 8.02 4.44 10.55
N ALA A 148 7.10 4.61 9.61
CA ALA A 148 6.24 3.54 9.10
C ALA A 148 7.06 2.43 8.42
N ALA A 149 8.12 2.77 7.68
CA ALA A 149 9.02 1.79 7.03
C ALA A 149 9.77 0.90 8.05
N VAL A 150 10.05 1.43 9.24
CA VAL A 150 10.59 0.63 10.35
C VAL A 150 9.47 -0.17 11.03
N ASN A 151 8.36 0.49 11.36
CA ASN A 151 7.30 -0.10 12.17
C ASN A 151 6.55 -1.24 11.45
N VAL A 152 6.42 -1.21 10.11
CA VAL A 152 5.79 -2.29 9.34
C VAL A 152 6.46 -3.64 9.56
N GLN A 153 7.74 -3.64 9.91
CA GLN A 153 8.55 -4.84 10.16
C GLN A 153 8.34 -5.44 11.56
N LEU A 154 7.72 -4.69 12.46
CA LEU A 154 7.37 -5.19 13.80
C LEU A 154 6.30 -6.30 13.71
N PRO A 155 6.23 -7.20 14.72
CA PRO A 155 5.10 -8.11 14.88
C PRO A 155 3.77 -7.36 15.01
N LYS A 156 2.66 -8.02 14.66
CA LYS A 156 1.31 -7.43 14.74
C LYS A 156 0.98 -6.91 16.13
N GLU A 157 1.37 -7.63 17.17
CA GLU A 157 1.15 -7.29 18.59
C GLU A 157 1.91 -6.01 19.02
N LYS A 158 2.89 -5.59 18.22
CA LYS A 158 3.67 -4.36 18.42
C LYS A 158 3.32 -3.26 17.40
N GLY A 159 2.22 -3.42 16.69
CA GLY A 159 1.73 -2.45 15.70
C GLY A 159 2.47 -2.49 14.36
N GLY A 160 3.01 -3.64 13.98
CA GLY A 160 3.57 -3.90 12.66
C GLY A 160 2.76 -4.92 11.88
N LEU A 161 3.29 -5.38 10.74
CA LEU A 161 2.68 -6.39 9.87
C LEU A 161 3.66 -7.53 9.50
N ASN A 162 4.79 -7.65 10.20
CA ASN A 162 5.87 -8.59 9.85
C ASN A 162 6.29 -8.50 8.38
N GLY A 163 6.21 -7.31 7.78
CA GLY A 163 6.41 -7.09 6.35
C GLY A 163 7.56 -6.16 6.04
N ALA A 164 7.94 -6.10 4.77
CA ALA A 164 8.93 -5.18 4.25
C ALA A 164 8.28 -3.89 3.71
N CYS A 165 9.12 -2.90 3.39
CA CYS A 165 8.71 -1.61 2.83
C CYS A 165 9.32 -1.40 1.44
N LEU A 166 8.52 -0.91 0.50
CA LEU A 166 8.98 -0.32 -0.74
C LEU A 166 8.92 1.21 -0.61
N PHE A 167 10.04 1.89 -0.81
CA PHE A 167 10.13 3.35 -0.69
C PHE A 167 10.52 3.96 -2.04
N ILE A 168 9.62 4.73 -2.65
CA ILE A 168 9.87 5.48 -3.88
C ILE A 168 10.22 6.92 -3.51
N ASP A 169 11.49 7.26 -3.67
CA ASP A 169 12.06 8.57 -3.35
C ASP A 169 12.12 9.44 -4.61
N THR A 170 11.35 10.52 -4.63
CA THR A 170 11.30 11.47 -5.76
C THR A 170 12.12 12.74 -5.52
N GLU A 171 12.49 13.02 -4.26
CA GLU A 171 13.18 14.25 -3.86
C GLU A 171 14.65 14.01 -3.42
N ALA A 172 15.15 12.77 -3.51
CA ALA A 172 16.47 12.37 -3.03
C ALA A 172 16.68 12.66 -1.52
N THR A 173 15.62 12.43 -0.74
CA THR A 173 15.58 12.72 0.69
C THR A 173 15.70 11.49 1.57
N PHE A 174 15.69 10.28 1.03
CA PHE A 174 15.85 9.06 1.80
C PHE A 174 17.22 9.03 2.52
N ARG A 175 17.18 8.74 3.81
CA ARG A 175 18.38 8.71 4.69
C ARG A 175 18.44 7.41 5.47
N PRO A 176 19.29 6.45 5.05
CA PRO A 176 19.50 5.18 5.75
C PRO A 176 19.95 5.37 7.21
N GLU A 177 20.71 6.44 7.48
CA GLU A 177 21.16 6.79 8.82
C GLU A 177 19.96 7.03 9.75
N ARG A 178 18.93 7.72 9.24
CA ARG A 178 17.72 7.99 10.01
C ARG A 178 16.89 6.72 10.27
N ILE A 179 16.83 5.82 9.31
CA ILE A 179 16.22 4.49 9.50
C ILE A 179 16.94 3.72 10.59
N ARG A 180 18.27 3.76 10.61
CA ARG A 180 19.09 3.12 11.65
C ARG A 180 18.77 3.65 13.04
N GLU A 181 18.73 4.96 13.23
CA GLU A 181 18.41 5.61 14.52
C GLU A 181 17.02 5.18 15.04
N ILE A 182 16.01 5.18 14.15
CA ILE A 182 14.65 4.76 14.49
C ILE A 182 14.61 3.26 14.86
N ALA A 183 15.32 2.41 14.10
CA ALA A 183 15.39 0.97 14.36
C ALA A 183 16.02 0.66 15.73
N GLU A 184 17.15 1.32 16.04
CA GLU A 184 17.83 1.20 17.33
C GLU A 184 16.90 1.63 18.49
N ALA A 185 16.18 2.74 18.31
CA ALA A 185 15.24 3.24 19.32
C ALA A 185 14.05 2.29 19.55
N ARG A 186 13.70 1.46 18.55
CA ARG A 186 12.65 0.43 18.64
C ARG A 186 13.18 -0.94 19.11
N GLY A 187 14.47 -1.06 19.41
CA GLY A 187 15.12 -2.30 19.82
C GLY A 187 15.21 -3.34 18.70
N LEU A 188 15.20 -2.89 17.44
CA LEU A 188 15.38 -3.73 16.27
C LEU A 188 16.84 -3.75 15.83
N ASP A 189 17.24 -4.83 15.14
CA ASP A 189 18.53 -4.89 14.46
C ASP A 189 18.54 -3.96 13.22
N PRO A 190 19.31 -2.87 13.22
CA PRO A 190 19.28 -1.92 12.12
C PRO A 190 19.70 -2.50 10.77
N LYS A 191 20.60 -3.49 10.78
CA LYS A 191 21.03 -4.15 9.53
C LYS A 191 19.89 -4.92 8.89
N LYS A 192 19.14 -5.67 9.68
CA LYS A 192 17.95 -6.40 9.20
C LYS A 192 16.87 -5.44 8.72
N VAL A 193 16.62 -4.35 9.48
CA VAL A 193 15.64 -3.34 9.09
C VAL A 193 16.00 -2.70 7.76
N LEU A 194 17.25 -2.30 7.56
CA LEU A 194 17.71 -1.72 6.29
C LEU A 194 17.61 -2.71 5.11
N GLN A 195 17.85 -4.00 5.33
CA GLN A 195 17.70 -5.03 4.29
C GLN A 195 16.26 -5.28 3.86
N ASN A 196 15.28 -4.93 4.71
CA ASN A 196 13.85 -5.07 4.44
C ASN A 196 13.20 -3.77 3.94
N ILE A 197 13.97 -2.75 3.59
CA ILE A 197 13.48 -1.54 2.95
C ILE A 197 14.08 -1.46 1.54
N TYR A 198 13.23 -1.63 0.54
CA TYR A 198 13.61 -1.56 -0.87
C TYR A 198 13.39 -0.13 -1.36
N VAL A 199 14.46 0.54 -1.76
CA VAL A 199 14.43 1.96 -2.14
C VAL A 199 14.64 2.09 -3.64
N ALA A 200 13.75 2.84 -4.30
CA ALA A 200 13.90 3.22 -5.69
C ALA A 200 13.84 4.74 -5.81
N ARG A 201 14.83 5.34 -6.47
CA ARG A 201 14.82 6.76 -6.79
C ARG A 201 14.13 6.99 -8.13
N ALA A 202 13.05 7.77 -8.13
CA ALA A 202 12.42 8.25 -9.34
C ALA A 202 13.15 9.51 -9.86
N PHE A 203 13.33 9.64 -11.17
CA PHE A 203 14.01 10.79 -11.78
C PHE A 203 13.06 11.75 -12.49
N ASN A 204 11.88 11.28 -12.87
CA ASN A 204 10.80 12.05 -13.49
C ASN A 204 9.46 11.32 -13.26
N SER A 205 8.35 11.92 -13.69
CA SER A 205 7.01 11.36 -13.51
C SER A 205 6.78 10.06 -14.30
N ASP A 206 7.41 9.86 -15.46
CA ASP A 206 7.34 8.60 -16.21
C ASP A 206 8.03 7.48 -15.46
N HIS A 207 9.22 7.74 -14.96
CA HIS A 207 9.97 6.76 -14.17
C HIS A 207 9.23 6.40 -12.87
N GLN A 208 8.60 7.39 -12.21
CA GLN A 208 7.76 7.14 -11.03
C GLN A 208 6.59 6.19 -11.34
N VAL A 209 5.92 6.37 -12.47
CA VAL A 209 4.84 5.47 -12.94
C VAL A 209 5.38 4.05 -13.17
N VAL A 210 6.49 3.92 -13.91
CA VAL A 210 7.13 2.62 -14.18
C VAL A 210 7.54 1.90 -12.90
N LEU A 211 8.04 2.61 -11.89
CA LEU A 211 8.40 2.01 -10.60
C LEU A 211 7.19 1.43 -9.87
N VAL A 212 6.03 2.10 -9.92
CA VAL A 212 4.78 1.59 -9.34
C VAL A 212 4.26 0.38 -10.11
N ASP A 213 4.37 0.37 -11.44
CA ASP A 213 3.97 -0.80 -12.24
C ASP A 213 4.83 -2.03 -11.93
N LYS A 214 6.15 -1.83 -11.73
CA LYS A 214 7.08 -2.88 -11.31
C LYS A 214 6.96 -3.30 -9.84
N ALA A 215 6.29 -2.49 -9.01
CA ALA A 215 6.10 -2.82 -7.60
C ALA A 215 5.34 -4.14 -7.40
N LYS A 216 4.46 -4.52 -8.32
CA LYS A 216 3.68 -5.76 -8.28
C LYS A 216 4.56 -7.00 -8.12
N ASP A 217 5.69 -7.05 -8.84
CA ASP A 217 6.61 -8.18 -8.84
C ASP A 217 7.32 -8.30 -7.49
N ILE A 218 7.86 -7.19 -7.00
CA ILE A 218 8.62 -7.17 -5.75
C ILE A 218 7.75 -7.31 -4.50
N ILE A 219 6.48 -6.88 -4.55
CA ILE A 219 5.56 -6.96 -3.42
C ILE A 219 5.36 -8.41 -2.98
N LYS A 220 5.09 -9.32 -3.93
CA LYS A 220 4.89 -10.74 -3.64
C LYS A 220 6.19 -11.40 -3.17
N GLU A 221 7.28 -11.18 -3.91
CA GLU A 221 8.58 -11.81 -3.66
C GLU A 221 9.17 -11.44 -2.29
N LYS A 222 9.03 -10.18 -1.89
CA LYS A 222 9.67 -9.62 -0.68
C LYS A 222 8.74 -9.37 0.48
N ASN A 223 7.50 -9.89 0.44
CA ASN A 223 6.48 -9.68 1.48
C ASN A 223 6.33 -8.19 1.84
N ILE A 224 6.22 -7.33 0.83
CA ILE A 224 6.00 -5.89 1.04
C ILE A 224 4.60 -5.70 1.63
N LYS A 225 4.50 -4.92 2.72
CA LYS A 225 3.24 -4.54 3.36
C LYS A 225 3.03 -3.03 3.42
N LEU A 226 4.04 -2.27 3.02
CA LEU A 226 3.99 -0.81 2.95
C LEU A 226 4.67 -0.31 1.68
N VAL A 227 4.01 0.57 0.97
CA VAL A 227 4.57 1.38 -0.13
C VAL A 227 4.56 2.84 0.28
N VAL A 228 5.69 3.51 0.23
CA VAL A 228 5.84 4.94 0.52
C VAL A 228 6.25 5.67 -0.74
N ILE A 229 5.56 6.76 -1.08
CA ILE A 229 5.93 7.67 -2.18
C ILE A 229 6.21 9.05 -1.58
N ASP A 230 7.46 9.45 -1.58
CA ASP A 230 7.91 10.73 -1.01
C ASP A 230 8.68 11.55 -2.07
N SER A 231 7.98 12.48 -2.72
CA SER A 231 6.59 12.90 -2.66
C SER A 231 5.84 12.55 -3.95
N LEU A 232 4.51 12.46 -3.87
CA LEU A 232 3.67 12.10 -5.01
C LEU A 232 3.80 13.06 -6.18
N THR A 233 3.78 14.37 -5.92
CA THR A 233 3.54 15.41 -6.95
C THR A 233 4.79 16.15 -7.43
N ALA A 234 5.97 15.90 -6.84
CA ALA A 234 7.19 16.64 -7.17
C ALA A 234 7.52 16.60 -8.66
N HIS A 235 7.65 15.40 -9.22
CA HIS A 235 7.98 15.22 -10.64
C HIS A 235 6.86 15.65 -11.58
N PHE A 236 5.59 15.40 -11.22
CA PHE A 236 4.45 15.87 -12.03
C PHE A 236 4.38 17.38 -12.14
N ARG A 237 4.93 18.14 -11.19
CA ARG A 237 5.05 19.60 -11.28
C ARG A 237 6.25 20.04 -12.12
N ALA A 238 7.35 19.31 -12.02
CA ALA A 238 8.57 19.63 -12.74
C ALA A 238 8.44 19.35 -14.25
N ASP A 239 7.82 18.21 -14.60
CA ASP A 239 7.72 17.76 -15.99
C ASP A 239 6.62 18.51 -16.78
N TYR A 240 5.56 18.96 -16.10
CA TYR A 240 4.41 19.64 -16.73
C TYR A 240 4.37 21.09 -16.31
N THR A 241 5.01 21.94 -17.09
CA THR A 241 5.11 23.39 -16.85
C THR A 241 4.22 24.18 -17.81
N GLY A 242 3.51 25.18 -17.27
CA GLY A 242 2.64 26.03 -18.08
C GLY A 242 1.15 25.66 -18.00
N ARG A 243 0.31 26.64 -18.45
CA ARG A 243 -1.16 26.52 -18.35
C ARG A 243 -1.75 25.44 -19.26
N GLY A 244 -1.16 25.20 -20.42
CA GLY A 244 -1.62 24.17 -21.37
C GLY A 244 -1.38 22.73 -20.90
N GLU A 245 -0.43 22.52 -20.00
CA GLU A 245 -0.02 21.19 -19.52
C GLU A 245 -0.84 20.70 -18.31
N LEU A 246 -1.79 21.52 -17.84
CA LEU A 246 -2.56 21.17 -16.64
C LEU A 246 -3.40 19.88 -16.84
N ALA A 247 -4.10 19.79 -17.98
CA ALA A 247 -4.98 18.64 -18.25
C ALA A 247 -4.20 17.32 -18.46
N PRO A 248 -3.14 17.27 -19.28
CA PRO A 248 -2.27 16.08 -19.40
C PRO A 248 -1.67 15.65 -18.04
N ARG A 249 -1.17 16.61 -17.26
CA ARG A 249 -0.64 16.36 -15.92
C ARG A 249 -1.69 15.70 -15.02
N GLN A 250 -2.89 16.24 -14.97
CA GLN A 250 -3.96 15.73 -14.13
C GLN A 250 -4.42 14.34 -14.58
N GLN A 251 -4.53 14.07 -15.87
CA GLN A 251 -4.87 12.75 -16.37
C GLN A 251 -3.82 11.71 -16.01
N LYS A 252 -2.53 12.04 -16.15
CA LYS A 252 -1.43 11.14 -15.80
C LYS A 252 -1.37 10.87 -14.29
N LEU A 253 -1.51 11.93 -13.48
CA LEU A 253 -1.55 11.83 -12.03
C LEU A 253 -2.73 10.98 -11.57
N ASN A 254 -3.92 11.15 -12.15
CA ASN A 254 -5.09 10.36 -11.84
C ASN A 254 -4.86 8.86 -12.12
N ARG A 255 -4.34 8.53 -13.31
CA ARG A 255 -4.00 7.13 -13.65
C ARG A 255 -2.99 6.54 -12.67
N HIS A 256 -1.97 7.31 -12.31
CA HIS A 256 -0.94 6.88 -11.36
C HIS A 256 -1.52 6.58 -9.98
N ILE A 257 -2.40 7.44 -9.46
CA ILE A 257 -3.05 7.23 -8.15
C ILE A 257 -3.99 6.01 -8.22
N HIS A 258 -4.73 5.83 -9.31
CA HIS A 258 -5.56 4.64 -9.49
C HIS A 258 -4.73 3.33 -9.54
N SER A 259 -3.52 3.37 -10.12
CA SER A 259 -2.58 2.23 -10.07
C SER A 259 -2.14 1.94 -8.64
N LEU A 260 -1.87 2.97 -7.83
CA LEU A 260 -1.54 2.83 -6.41
C LEU A 260 -2.71 2.26 -5.59
N GLN A 261 -3.94 2.73 -5.84
CA GLN A 261 -5.12 2.21 -5.16
C GLN A 261 -5.32 0.73 -5.49
N ARG A 262 -5.23 0.36 -6.77
CA ARG A 262 -5.32 -1.03 -7.21
C ARG A 262 -4.24 -1.91 -6.57
N LEU A 263 -3.03 -1.39 -6.46
CA LEU A 263 -1.92 -2.09 -5.80
C LEU A 263 -2.21 -2.30 -4.31
N ALA A 264 -2.75 -1.28 -3.62
CA ALA A 264 -3.14 -1.38 -2.21
C ALA A 264 -4.20 -2.47 -2.00
N ASP A 265 -5.24 -2.48 -2.84
CA ASP A 265 -6.38 -3.40 -2.73
C ASP A 265 -5.98 -4.85 -3.06
N VAL A 266 -5.31 -5.06 -4.19
CA VAL A 266 -4.98 -6.40 -4.70
C VAL A 266 -3.96 -7.12 -3.82
N PHE A 267 -2.96 -6.38 -3.30
CA PHE A 267 -1.88 -6.98 -2.52
C PHE A 267 -2.02 -6.82 -1.01
N ASN A 268 -3.12 -6.22 -0.55
CA ASN A 268 -3.34 -5.92 0.87
C ASN A 268 -2.13 -5.22 1.49
N VAL A 269 -1.70 -4.12 0.86
CA VAL A 269 -0.59 -3.27 1.34
C VAL A 269 -1.09 -1.90 1.72
N ALA A 270 -0.43 -1.25 2.67
CA ALA A 270 -0.64 0.15 2.98
C ALA A 270 0.11 1.03 1.97
N VAL A 271 -0.50 2.14 1.56
CA VAL A 271 0.17 3.14 0.73
C VAL A 271 0.22 4.47 1.47
N ILE A 272 1.41 5.01 1.66
CA ILE A 272 1.63 6.37 2.13
C ILE A 272 2.05 7.25 0.96
N MET A 273 1.35 8.36 0.78
CA MET A 273 1.77 9.43 -0.11
C MET A 273 2.12 10.67 0.71
N THR A 274 3.28 11.24 0.48
CA THR A 274 3.54 12.59 0.99
C THR A 274 3.25 13.62 -0.10
N ASN A 275 2.80 14.80 0.31
CA ASN A 275 2.47 15.86 -0.62
C ASN A 275 2.82 17.24 -0.03
N GLN A 276 3.15 18.17 -0.90
CA GLN A 276 3.46 19.54 -0.53
C GLN A 276 2.19 20.40 -0.56
N VAL A 277 2.26 21.58 0.03
CA VAL A 277 1.21 22.60 0.00
C VAL A 277 1.62 23.76 -0.89
N MET A 278 0.63 24.43 -1.42
CA MET A 278 0.77 25.72 -2.09
C MET A 278 -0.10 26.77 -1.38
N ALA A 279 0.38 28.00 -1.35
CA ALA A 279 -0.43 29.09 -0.85
C ALA A 279 -1.55 29.43 -1.86
N ASN A 280 -2.75 29.61 -1.35
CA ASN A 280 -3.86 30.16 -2.13
C ASN A 280 -4.07 31.62 -1.70
N PRO A 281 -3.48 32.60 -2.42
CA PRO A 281 -3.52 34.01 -2.03
C PRO A 281 -4.92 34.62 -2.13
N GLY A 282 -5.90 33.90 -2.70
CA GLY A 282 -7.30 34.34 -2.79
C GLY A 282 -8.12 34.14 -1.52
N LEU A 283 -7.62 33.39 -0.53
CA LEU A 283 -8.29 33.19 0.75
C LEU A 283 -7.93 34.32 1.72
N MET A 284 -8.88 35.19 2.02
CA MET A 284 -8.70 36.29 2.98
C MET A 284 -8.84 35.86 4.45
N PHE A 285 -9.44 34.69 4.72
CA PHE A 285 -9.67 34.16 6.08
C PHE A 285 -9.42 32.65 6.10
N GLY A 286 -8.85 32.14 7.20
CA GLY A 286 -8.50 30.73 7.39
C GLY A 286 -7.08 30.37 6.96
N ASP A 287 -6.77 29.08 6.88
CA ASP A 287 -5.47 28.60 6.43
C ASP A 287 -5.41 28.66 4.89
N PRO A 288 -4.56 29.53 4.31
CA PRO A 288 -4.47 29.67 2.84
C PRO A 288 -3.76 28.51 2.16
N THR A 289 -3.34 27.49 2.91
CA THR A 289 -2.57 26.38 2.36
C THR A 289 -3.47 25.26 1.83
N THR A 290 -3.26 24.88 0.58
CA THR A 290 -3.95 23.75 -0.05
C THR A 290 -2.94 22.70 -0.52
N ALA A 291 -3.33 21.41 -0.45
CA ALA A 291 -2.52 20.33 -0.98
C ALA A 291 -2.36 20.45 -2.50
N ILE A 292 -1.17 20.16 -3.00
CA ILE A 292 -0.90 20.16 -4.44
C ILE A 292 -1.59 18.94 -5.07
N GLY A 293 -2.06 19.06 -6.32
CA GLY A 293 -2.75 18.01 -7.06
C GLY A 293 -4.26 18.18 -7.13
N GLY A 294 -4.83 19.11 -6.31
CA GLY A 294 -6.25 19.48 -6.38
C GLY A 294 -7.19 18.33 -6.02
N HIS A 295 -8.38 18.34 -6.60
CA HIS A 295 -9.44 17.38 -6.32
C HIS A 295 -9.07 15.92 -6.64
N ILE A 296 -8.19 15.68 -7.62
CA ILE A 296 -7.80 14.31 -8.03
C ILE A 296 -7.11 13.57 -6.86
N VAL A 297 -6.12 14.21 -6.24
CA VAL A 297 -5.45 13.63 -5.06
C VAL A 297 -6.39 13.56 -3.87
N ALA A 298 -7.23 14.60 -3.71
CA ALA A 298 -8.18 14.69 -2.61
C ALA A 298 -9.17 13.53 -2.59
N HIS A 299 -9.78 13.20 -3.73
CA HIS A 299 -10.81 12.16 -3.81
C HIS A 299 -10.27 10.74 -3.88
N ALA A 300 -9.01 10.58 -4.23
CA ALA A 300 -8.40 9.25 -4.34
C ALA A 300 -7.74 8.76 -3.04
N SER A 301 -7.52 9.65 -2.08
CA SER A 301 -6.96 9.29 -0.77
C SER A 301 -8.09 8.87 0.18
N GLY A 302 -7.98 7.68 0.78
CA GLY A 302 -8.96 7.21 1.76
C GLY A 302 -8.87 7.94 3.11
N VAL A 303 -7.66 8.43 3.44
CA VAL A 303 -7.40 9.25 4.64
C VAL A 303 -6.45 10.39 4.27
N ARG A 304 -6.77 11.61 4.69
CA ARG A 304 -5.97 12.81 4.42
C ARG A 304 -5.60 13.55 5.70
N ILE A 305 -4.32 13.67 5.95
CA ILE A 305 -3.78 14.30 7.17
C ILE A 305 -2.97 15.54 6.79
N TYR A 306 -3.41 16.69 7.30
CA TYR A 306 -2.64 17.92 7.24
C TYR A 306 -1.67 17.99 8.40
N LEU A 307 -0.39 18.19 8.09
CA LEU A 307 0.70 18.28 9.06
C LEU A 307 1.21 19.72 9.16
N ARG A 308 1.29 20.22 10.37
CA ARG A 308 1.92 21.52 10.67
C ARG A 308 2.98 21.41 11.77
N LYS A 309 4.02 22.19 11.61
CA LYS A 309 5.05 22.37 12.66
C LYS A 309 4.51 23.27 13.77
N SER A 310 4.79 22.91 15.01
CA SER A 310 4.58 23.73 16.19
C SER A 310 5.93 24.10 16.83
N LYS A 311 5.99 24.37 18.12
CA LYS A 311 7.23 24.72 18.82
C LYS A 311 8.18 23.52 18.91
N GLY A 312 9.46 23.75 18.66
CA GLY A 312 10.50 22.73 18.81
C GLY A 312 10.27 21.50 17.91
N ASP A 313 10.22 20.34 18.53
CA ASP A 313 9.99 19.04 17.92
C ASP A 313 8.49 18.67 17.77
N THR A 314 7.59 19.46 18.33
CA THR A 314 6.15 19.22 18.29
C THR A 314 5.58 19.39 16.89
N ARG A 315 4.70 18.47 16.52
CA ARG A 315 3.92 18.47 15.29
C ARG A 315 2.45 18.30 15.58
N ILE A 316 1.62 18.86 14.75
CA ILE A 316 0.17 18.73 14.83
C ILE A 316 -0.31 18.11 13.53
N ALA A 317 -1.05 17.00 13.66
CA ALA A 317 -1.73 16.32 12.59
C ALA A 317 -3.23 16.62 12.69
N ARG A 318 -3.85 17.07 11.60
CA ARG A 318 -5.29 17.27 11.51
C ARG A 318 -5.86 16.36 10.44
N LEU A 319 -6.88 15.59 10.81
CA LEU A 319 -7.66 14.82 9.85
C LEU A 319 -8.53 15.77 9.03
N ILE A 320 -8.30 15.81 7.73
CA ILE A 320 -9.01 16.72 6.81
C ILE A 320 -10.12 15.99 6.08
N ASP A 321 -9.91 14.71 5.77
CA ASP A 321 -10.88 13.91 5.04
C ASP A 321 -10.71 12.43 5.35
N SER A 322 -11.83 11.77 5.60
CA SER A 322 -11.93 10.31 5.69
C SER A 322 -13.40 9.90 5.55
N SER A 323 -13.64 8.76 4.91
CA SER A 323 -14.99 8.23 4.73
C SER A 323 -15.61 7.66 6.02
N TYR A 324 -14.81 7.44 7.09
CA TYR A 324 -15.29 6.74 8.29
C TYR A 324 -14.72 7.28 9.62
N LEU A 325 -13.67 8.08 9.58
CA LEU A 325 -13.07 8.65 10.79
C LEU A 325 -13.66 10.04 11.09
N PRO A 326 -13.94 10.37 12.35
CA PRO A 326 -14.38 11.71 12.72
C PRO A 326 -13.25 12.72 12.60
N GLU A 327 -13.59 13.98 12.33
CA GLU A 327 -12.63 15.08 12.37
C GLU A 327 -11.92 15.16 13.71
N GLY A 328 -10.63 15.49 13.68
CA GLY A 328 -9.83 15.60 14.89
C GLY A 328 -8.42 16.11 14.63
N GLU A 329 -7.72 16.39 15.72
CA GLU A 329 -6.29 16.73 15.69
C GLU A 329 -5.53 15.83 16.69
N ALA A 330 -4.28 15.52 16.34
CA ALA A 330 -3.33 14.83 17.21
C ALA A 330 -2.04 15.64 17.31
N VAL A 331 -1.47 15.65 18.50
CA VAL A 331 -0.14 16.24 18.75
C VAL A 331 0.83 15.11 18.94
N PHE A 332 1.99 15.21 18.29
CA PHE A 332 3.08 14.25 18.40
C PHE A 332 4.45 14.94 18.31
N HIS A 333 5.51 14.23 18.67
CA HIS A 333 6.87 14.72 18.68
C HIS A 333 7.74 14.01 17.63
N LEU A 334 8.67 14.76 17.03
CA LEU A 334 9.72 14.26 16.14
C LEU A 334 11.08 14.42 16.82
N GLY A 335 11.46 13.41 17.59
CA GLY A 335 12.75 13.39 18.30
C GLY A 335 13.83 12.55 17.60
N PRO A 336 15.02 12.45 18.19
CA PRO A 336 16.09 11.57 17.71
C PRO A 336 15.65 10.10 17.61
N LYS A 337 14.79 9.65 18.52
CA LYS A 337 14.27 8.28 18.56
C LYS A 337 13.10 8.00 17.60
N GLY A 338 12.75 8.94 16.74
CA GLY A 338 11.60 8.83 15.84
C GLY A 338 10.39 9.61 16.35
N ILE A 339 9.19 9.06 16.04
CA ILE A 339 7.89 9.62 16.43
C ILE A 339 7.48 9.08 17.79
N SER A 340 6.96 9.97 18.64
CA SER A 340 6.39 9.67 19.97
C SER A 340 5.26 10.64 20.32
N ASP A 341 4.55 10.38 21.42
CA ASP A 341 3.65 11.32 22.07
C ASP A 341 4.41 12.31 22.91
#